data_225e5c07d33a412539c6ffd6de92d65c
#
_entry.id   225e5c07d33a412539c6ffd6de92d65c
#
_cell.length_a   1.000
_cell.length_b   1.000
_cell.length_c   1.000
_cell.angle_alpha   90.00
_cell.angle_beta   90.00
_cell.angle_gamma   90.00
#
_symmetry.space_group_name_H-M   'P 1'
#
loop_
_entity.id
_entity.type
_entity.pdbx_description
1 polymer ?
#
loop_
_entity_poly.entity_id
_entity_poly.type
_entity_poly.pdbx_seq_one_letter_code
_entity_poly.pdbx_strand_id
1 'polypeptide(L)'
;MIKEEGKFKWIEEGKGGHPIILLHGLMGGCDNFGEMVDFISEEYHVYGLDLKLFKGRLLKVSVKSLSDYLYKFMNQLGIKSAVLIGNSMGGHIALIFAKEHPEMVDGMILTGSSGLFENSLGSSFPRRGDKDYIRTKAEEVFYDPKVATDELVDRIFEIANNRISVLKLLGYAKSAIRHNMANDIPNLKQQTCLIWGANDKVTPPHVAEEFHKLLPNSELNWIKKCGHAAMWEHPKPFSEIVLKWLKDHNI
;
A
#
# COMPACT_ATOMS: atom_id res chain seq x y z
N MET A 1 12.07 -12.09 -7.98
CA MET A 1 12.94 -12.89 -7.03
C MET A 1 12.95 -12.22 -5.66
N ILE A 2 12.85 -13.00 -4.55
CA ILE A 2 12.96 -12.43 -3.18
C ILE A 2 14.44 -12.20 -2.86
N LYS A 3 14.77 -11.01 -2.37
CA LYS A 3 16.11 -10.62 -1.90
C LYS A 3 16.09 -10.21 -0.44
N GLU A 4 17.20 -10.45 0.26
CA GLU A 4 17.41 -9.99 1.64
C GLU A 4 18.83 -9.44 1.77
N GLU A 5 18.94 -8.22 2.33
CA GLU A 5 20.23 -7.61 2.65
C GLU A 5 20.09 -6.75 3.92
N GLY A 6 20.94 -7.01 4.90
CA GLY A 6 20.89 -6.37 6.20
C GLY A 6 19.54 -6.58 6.88
N LYS A 7 18.82 -5.48 7.10
CA LYS A 7 17.47 -5.53 7.70
C LYS A 7 16.33 -5.53 6.69
N PHE A 8 16.61 -5.40 5.40
CA PHE A 8 15.61 -5.31 4.35
C PHE A 8 15.35 -6.66 3.70
N LYS A 9 14.10 -6.84 3.30
CA LYS A 9 13.63 -7.93 2.46
C LYS A 9 12.70 -7.34 1.41
N TRP A 10 12.86 -7.74 0.15
CA TRP A 10 12.03 -7.22 -0.93
C TRP A 10 11.91 -8.24 -2.08
N ILE A 11 10.89 -8.06 -2.90
CA ILE A 11 10.82 -8.66 -4.23
C ILE A 11 11.51 -7.70 -5.18
N GLU A 12 12.31 -8.22 -6.11
CA GLU A 12 12.93 -7.45 -7.18
C GLU A 12 12.74 -8.15 -8.50
N GLU A 13 12.13 -7.43 -9.45
CA GLU A 13 11.87 -7.90 -10.82
C GLU A 13 12.15 -6.78 -11.83
N GLY A 14 12.44 -7.18 -13.08
CA GLY A 14 12.95 -6.26 -14.10
C GLY A 14 14.45 -6.01 -13.98
N LYS A 15 15.09 -5.62 -15.08
CA LYS A 15 16.55 -5.39 -15.15
C LYS A 15 16.93 -3.99 -15.64
N GLY A 16 15.95 -3.14 -15.85
CA GLY A 16 16.15 -1.79 -16.38
C GLY A 16 14.90 -0.96 -16.23
N GLY A 17 14.93 0.23 -16.81
CA GLY A 17 13.83 1.17 -16.68
C GLY A 17 13.84 1.95 -15.36
N HIS A 18 12.81 2.76 -15.20
CA HIS A 18 12.65 3.62 -14.03
C HIS A 18 12.32 2.81 -12.78
N PRO A 19 12.88 3.12 -11.60
CA PRO A 19 12.57 2.40 -10.36
C PRO A 19 11.12 2.62 -9.93
N ILE A 20 10.42 1.52 -9.59
CA ILE A 20 9.10 1.53 -8.98
C ILE A 20 9.17 0.81 -7.64
N ILE A 21 8.69 1.45 -6.58
CA ILE A 21 8.66 0.84 -5.24
C ILE A 21 7.21 0.58 -4.83
N LEU A 22 6.91 -0.68 -4.50
CA LEU A 22 5.61 -1.14 -4.05
C LEU A 22 5.55 -1.17 -2.53
N LEU A 23 4.51 -0.54 -1.96
CA LEU A 23 4.29 -0.40 -0.52
C LEU A 23 2.95 -1.03 -0.15
N HIS A 24 2.99 -2.13 0.58
CA HIS A 24 1.80 -2.91 0.95
C HIS A 24 1.03 -2.33 2.14
N GLY A 25 -0.21 -2.78 2.32
CA GLY A 25 -1.07 -2.41 3.42
C GLY A 25 -0.78 -3.15 4.74
N LEU A 26 -1.59 -2.88 5.76
CA LEU A 26 -1.38 -3.28 7.16
C LEU A 26 -1.32 -4.80 7.39
N MET A 27 -2.13 -5.59 6.69
CA MET A 27 -2.17 -7.06 6.77
C MET A 27 -1.45 -7.73 5.60
N GLY A 28 -0.73 -6.92 4.80
CA GLY A 28 -0.07 -7.37 3.59
C GLY A 28 1.38 -7.82 3.77
N GLY A 29 1.98 -8.12 2.64
CA GLY A 29 3.39 -8.43 2.45
C GLY A 29 3.84 -7.98 1.07
N CYS A 30 5.10 -8.14 0.76
CA CYS A 30 5.64 -7.79 -0.56
C CYS A 30 5.01 -8.60 -1.71
N ASP A 31 4.35 -9.71 -1.40
CA ASP A 31 3.61 -10.59 -2.31
C ASP A 31 2.21 -10.08 -2.70
N ASN A 32 1.71 -9.03 -2.06
CA ASN A 32 0.35 -8.52 -2.29
C ASN A 32 0.11 -7.92 -3.69
N PHE A 33 1.18 -7.61 -4.39
CA PHE A 33 1.08 -7.05 -5.74
C PHE A 33 1.08 -8.13 -6.84
N GLY A 34 1.39 -9.40 -6.48
CA GLY A 34 1.19 -10.60 -7.28
C GLY A 34 1.51 -10.43 -8.77
N GLU A 35 0.58 -10.85 -9.62
CA GLU A 35 0.69 -10.79 -11.09
C GLU A 35 0.92 -9.37 -11.64
N MET A 36 0.53 -8.31 -10.90
CA MET A 36 0.82 -6.92 -11.32
C MET A 36 2.31 -6.69 -11.53
N VAL A 37 3.16 -7.31 -10.69
CA VAL A 37 4.61 -7.19 -10.81
C VAL A 37 5.10 -7.70 -12.16
N ASP A 38 4.57 -8.82 -12.65
CA ASP A 38 4.96 -9.43 -13.91
C ASP A 38 4.67 -8.48 -15.09
N PHE A 39 3.49 -7.84 -15.09
CA PHE A 39 3.11 -6.89 -16.15
C PHE A 39 4.00 -5.64 -16.16
N ILE A 40 4.36 -5.10 -15.01
CA ILE A 40 5.09 -3.84 -14.93
C ILE A 40 6.60 -4.05 -15.10
N SER A 41 7.14 -5.18 -14.64
CA SER A 41 8.57 -5.49 -14.69
C SER A 41 9.11 -5.76 -16.09
N GLU A 42 8.25 -5.88 -17.10
CA GLU A 42 8.66 -5.95 -18.51
C GLU A 42 9.35 -4.64 -18.98
N GLU A 43 8.91 -3.48 -18.46
CA GLU A 43 9.39 -2.17 -18.88
C GLU A 43 10.12 -1.42 -17.73
N TYR A 44 9.85 -1.76 -16.46
CA TYR A 44 10.32 -1.04 -15.28
C TYR A 44 11.08 -1.92 -14.30
N HIS A 45 11.92 -1.29 -13.44
CA HIS A 45 12.60 -2.00 -12.37
C HIS A 45 11.76 -1.93 -11.08
N VAL A 46 11.18 -3.04 -10.67
CA VAL A 46 10.17 -3.11 -9.60
C VAL A 46 10.78 -3.65 -8.30
N TYR A 47 10.54 -2.94 -7.21
CA TYR A 47 10.94 -3.30 -5.85
C TYR A 47 9.72 -3.40 -4.93
N GLY A 48 9.32 -4.61 -4.54
CA GLY A 48 8.25 -4.81 -3.55
C GLY A 48 8.82 -4.89 -2.13
N LEU A 49 8.81 -3.79 -1.39
CA LEU A 49 9.41 -3.71 -0.05
C LEU A 49 8.56 -4.43 1.02
N ASP A 50 9.15 -5.39 1.75
CA ASP A 50 8.56 -5.93 2.99
C ASP A 50 8.71 -4.90 4.11
N LEU A 51 7.61 -4.29 4.52
CA LEU A 51 7.59 -3.25 5.57
C LEU A 51 7.88 -3.81 6.98
N LYS A 52 8.01 -5.15 7.12
CA LYS A 52 8.34 -5.83 8.39
C LYS A 52 7.47 -5.42 9.58
N LEU A 53 6.18 -5.19 9.33
CA LEU A 53 5.22 -4.63 10.29
C LEU A 53 5.19 -5.36 11.63
N PHE A 54 5.32 -6.69 11.60
CA PHE A 54 5.21 -7.54 12.79
C PHE A 54 6.57 -7.96 13.37
N LYS A 55 7.71 -7.52 12.78
CA LYS A 55 9.08 -7.76 13.28
C LYS A 55 9.61 -6.57 14.08
N GLY A 56 10.62 -6.79 14.94
CA GLY A 56 11.29 -5.73 15.70
C GLY A 56 10.57 -5.27 16.97
N ARG A 57 11.00 -4.13 17.54
CA ARG A 57 10.53 -3.61 18.85
C ARG A 57 9.23 -2.81 18.73
N LEU A 58 8.38 -2.85 19.77
CA LEU A 58 7.12 -2.07 19.86
C LEU A 58 7.31 -0.55 19.89
N LEU A 59 8.47 -0.06 20.32
CA LEU A 59 8.74 1.37 20.54
C LEU A 59 8.82 2.25 19.29
N LYS A 60 8.79 1.65 18.08
CA LYS A 60 8.90 2.37 16.80
C LYS A 60 7.74 2.02 15.86
N VAL A 61 6.55 1.84 16.40
CA VAL A 61 5.36 1.48 15.63
C VAL A 61 4.60 2.76 15.26
N SER A 62 4.90 3.30 14.07
CA SER A 62 4.19 4.46 13.50
C SER A 62 4.33 4.48 11.98
N VAL A 63 3.36 5.11 11.28
CA VAL A 63 3.44 5.31 9.82
C VAL A 63 4.68 6.11 9.41
N LYS A 64 5.06 7.11 10.23
CA LYS A 64 6.30 7.86 9.99
C LYS A 64 7.55 6.96 10.07
N SER A 65 7.63 6.04 11.03
CA SER A 65 8.79 5.14 11.12
C SER A 65 8.90 4.19 9.92
N LEU A 66 7.80 3.95 9.20
CA LEU A 66 7.79 3.19 7.95
C LEU A 66 8.28 4.04 6.77
N SER A 67 7.96 5.35 6.74
CA SER A 67 8.57 6.30 5.81
C SER A 67 10.08 6.40 6.01
N ASP A 68 10.56 6.50 7.26
CA ASP A 68 11.99 6.44 7.60
C ASP A 68 12.65 5.10 7.18
N TYR A 69 11.90 4.01 7.20
CA TYR A 69 12.37 2.69 6.77
C TYR A 69 12.53 2.63 5.24
N LEU A 70 11.57 3.19 4.49
CA LEU A 70 11.65 3.36 3.04
C LEU A 70 12.87 4.22 2.64
N TYR A 71 13.08 5.35 3.32
CA TYR A 71 14.25 6.21 3.07
C TYR A 71 15.56 5.44 3.20
N LYS A 72 15.70 4.65 4.26
CA LYS A 72 16.90 3.82 4.48
C LYS A 72 17.06 2.71 3.45
N PHE A 73 15.95 2.14 2.97
CA PHE A 73 15.95 1.14 1.91
C PHE A 73 16.46 1.73 0.58
N MET A 74 15.88 2.85 0.14
CA MET A 74 16.29 3.51 -1.09
C MET A 74 17.78 3.91 -1.04
N ASN A 75 18.23 4.47 0.07
CA ASN A 75 19.65 4.83 0.23
C ASN A 75 20.59 3.62 0.21
N GLN A 76 20.20 2.48 0.83
CA GLN A 76 21.04 1.26 0.80
C GLN A 76 21.20 0.72 -0.60
N LEU A 77 20.15 0.78 -1.43
CA LEU A 77 20.19 0.33 -2.81
C LEU A 77 20.70 1.39 -3.79
N GLY A 78 20.99 2.61 -3.33
CA GLY A 78 21.42 3.71 -4.18
C GLY A 78 20.33 4.26 -5.12
N ILE A 79 19.06 3.99 -4.81
CA ILE A 79 17.90 4.50 -5.56
C ILE A 79 17.75 5.99 -5.24
N LYS A 80 17.97 6.84 -6.24
CA LYS A 80 17.93 8.31 -6.07
C LYS A 80 16.50 8.82 -6.02
N SER A 81 15.67 8.35 -6.93
CA SER A 81 14.24 8.64 -6.98
C SER A 81 13.48 7.44 -7.56
N ALA A 82 12.19 7.38 -7.32
CA ALA A 82 11.32 6.31 -7.78
C ALA A 82 9.86 6.76 -7.87
N VAL A 83 9.05 6.03 -8.64
CA VAL A 83 7.60 6.05 -8.49
C VAL A 83 7.21 5.17 -7.30
N LEU A 84 6.33 5.68 -6.44
CA LEU A 84 5.81 4.95 -5.30
C LEU A 84 4.39 4.44 -5.60
N ILE A 85 4.19 3.14 -5.58
CA ILE A 85 2.85 2.53 -5.68
C ILE A 85 2.46 2.03 -4.29
N GLY A 86 1.45 2.65 -3.68
CA GLY A 86 1.04 2.35 -2.32
C GLY A 86 -0.42 1.91 -2.20
N ASN A 87 -0.64 0.77 -1.53
CA ASN A 87 -1.98 0.32 -1.16
C ASN A 87 -2.25 0.59 0.32
N SER A 88 -3.41 1.17 0.63
CA SER A 88 -3.88 1.38 2.00
C SER A 88 -2.84 2.13 2.85
N MET A 89 -2.32 1.56 3.92
CA MET A 89 -1.23 2.14 4.71
C MET A 89 0.03 2.40 3.86
N GLY A 90 0.29 1.62 2.83
CA GLY A 90 1.40 1.86 1.89
C GLY A 90 1.25 3.19 1.15
N GLY A 91 0.02 3.56 0.78
CA GLY A 91 -0.28 4.87 0.21
C GLY A 91 -0.05 6.01 1.20
N HIS A 92 -0.42 5.82 2.47
CA HIS A 92 -0.11 6.80 3.53
C HIS A 92 1.40 7.00 3.70
N ILE A 93 2.18 5.91 3.65
CA ILE A 93 3.65 5.98 3.69
C ILE A 93 4.19 6.77 2.50
N ALA A 94 3.67 6.53 1.29
CA ALA A 94 4.07 7.26 0.09
C ALA A 94 3.78 8.77 0.22
N LEU A 95 2.63 9.16 0.75
CA LEU A 95 2.27 10.57 1.00
C LEU A 95 3.22 11.23 2.01
N ILE A 96 3.54 10.56 3.13
CA ILE A 96 4.50 11.07 4.13
C ILE A 96 5.88 11.21 3.49
N PHE A 97 6.30 10.21 2.73
CA PHE A 97 7.60 10.20 2.07
C PHE A 97 7.72 11.32 1.04
N ALA A 98 6.70 11.53 0.22
CA ALA A 98 6.64 12.61 -0.76
C ALA A 98 6.68 14.02 -0.12
N LYS A 99 6.11 14.16 1.09
CA LYS A 99 6.21 15.39 1.88
C LYS A 99 7.63 15.62 2.41
N GLU A 100 8.29 14.57 2.91
CA GLU A 100 9.59 14.67 3.59
C GLU A 100 10.78 14.63 2.64
N HIS A 101 10.64 13.94 1.51
CA HIS A 101 11.69 13.72 0.51
C HIS A 101 11.15 13.93 -0.92
N PRO A 102 10.62 15.12 -1.23
CA PRO A 102 9.95 15.36 -2.52
C PRO A 102 10.87 15.10 -3.73
N GLU A 103 12.17 15.29 -3.59
CA GLU A 103 13.19 15.05 -4.62
C GLU A 103 13.43 13.57 -4.92
N MET A 104 12.95 12.68 -4.05
CA MET A 104 13.09 11.22 -4.20
C MET A 104 11.82 10.56 -4.77
N VAL A 105 10.80 11.35 -5.13
CA VAL A 105 9.50 10.84 -5.61
C VAL A 105 9.16 11.44 -6.96
N ASP A 106 9.31 10.64 -8.02
CA ASP A 106 9.02 11.04 -9.40
C ASP A 106 7.53 11.03 -9.70
N GLY A 107 6.75 10.27 -8.94
CA GLY A 107 5.31 10.19 -9.01
C GLY A 107 4.73 9.23 -7.97
N MET A 108 3.42 9.30 -7.77
CA MET A 108 2.71 8.41 -6.85
C MET A 108 1.55 7.73 -7.54
N ILE A 109 1.34 6.45 -7.20
CA ILE A 109 0.13 5.70 -7.56
C ILE A 109 -0.48 5.19 -6.26
N LEU A 110 -1.67 5.69 -5.92
CA LEU A 110 -2.33 5.40 -4.66
C LEU A 110 -3.60 4.58 -4.92
N THR A 111 -3.73 3.46 -4.21
CA THR A 111 -4.91 2.59 -4.30
C THR A 111 -5.45 2.26 -2.92
N GLY A 112 -6.74 2.52 -2.70
CA GLY A 112 -7.35 2.32 -1.38
C GLY A 112 -6.57 3.02 -0.25
N SER A 113 -5.94 4.18 -0.52
CA SER A 113 -4.98 4.80 0.40
C SER A 113 -5.63 5.25 1.70
N SER A 114 -4.93 5.03 2.82
CA SER A 114 -5.16 5.74 4.07
C SER A 114 -4.44 7.10 4.09
N GLY A 115 -4.69 7.91 5.13
CA GLY A 115 -4.12 9.26 5.27
C GLY A 115 -5.15 10.38 5.36
N LEU A 116 -6.38 10.15 4.88
CA LEU A 116 -7.54 11.05 5.07
C LEU A 116 -8.63 10.43 5.93
N PHE A 117 -8.92 9.17 5.66
CA PHE A 117 -9.97 8.41 6.32
C PHE A 117 -9.40 7.10 6.88
N GLU A 118 -9.65 6.85 8.16
CA GLU A 118 -9.10 5.72 8.87
C GLU A 118 -10.20 4.88 9.51
N ASN A 119 -10.74 3.95 8.76
CA ASN A 119 -11.66 2.93 9.28
C ASN A 119 -11.15 1.51 9.03
N SER A 120 -9.85 1.36 8.85
CA SER A 120 -9.20 0.10 8.45
C SER A 120 -9.43 -1.07 9.41
N LEU A 121 -9.81 -0.80 10.67
CA LEU A 121 -10.17 -1.83 11.65
C LEU A 121 -11.69 -1.98 11.85
N GLY A 122 -12.49 -1.11 11.22
CA GLY A 122 -13.94 -1.07 11.42
C GLY A 122 -14.31 -0.86 12.90
N SER A 123 -15.54 -1.14 13.25
CA SER A 123 -16.04 -1.12 14.62
C SER A 123 -15.69 -2.39 15.42
N SER A 124 -14.98 -3.35 14.82
CA SER A 124 -14.79 -4.67 15.39
C SER A 124 -13.31 -5.04 15.46
N PHE A 125 -12.87 -5.31 16.67
CA PHE A 125 -11.53 -5.85 16.94
C PHE A 125 -11.37 -7.26 16.37
N PRO A 126 -10.15 -7.67 15.94
CA PRO A 126 -9.89 -9.06 15.56
C PRO A 126 -10.30 -9.99 16.71
N ARG A 127 -11.29 -10.84 16.49
CA ARG A 127 -11.66 -11.86 17.47
C ARG A 127 -10.62 -12.97 17.43
N ARG A 128 -9.82 -13.05 18.48
CA ARG A 128 -8.78 -14.08 18.62
C ARG A 128 -9.47 -15.45 18.71
N GLY A 129 -8.89 -16.44 18.02
CA GLY A 129 -9.40 -17.82 18.05
C GLY A 129 -10.66 -18.08 17.17
N ASP A 130 -11.25 -17.06 16.56
CA ASP A 130 -12.41 -17.18 15.70
C ASP A 130 -12.01 -17.05 14.23
N LYS A 131 -11.68 -18.18 13.60
CA LYS A 131 -11.22 -18.22 12.21
C LYS A 131 -12.33 -17.85 11.22
N ASP A 132 -13.58 -18.18 11.51
CA ASP A 132 -14.73 -17.86 10.63
C ASP A 132 -14.99 -16.35 10.62
N TYR A 133 -14.89 -15.72 11.78
CA TYR A 133 -14.95 -14.26 11.86
C TYR A 133 -13.81 -13.59 11.06
N ILE A 134 -12.58 -14.11 11.17
CA ILE A 134 -11.44 -13.57 10.42
C ILE A 134 -11.62 -13.77 8.93
N ARG A 135 -12.16 -14.93 8.49
CA ARG A 135 -12.52 -15.17 7.09
C ARG A 135 -13.49 -14.13 6.58
N THR A 136 -14.61 -13.94 7.29
CA THR A 136 -15.61 -12.92 6.92
C THR A 136 -14.98 -11.54 6.76
N LYS A 137 -14.07 -11.17 7.67
CA LYS A 137 -13.39 -9.86 7.59
C LYS A 137 -12.37 -9.77 6.45
N ALA A 138 -11.71 -10.85 6.09
CA ALA A 138 -10.82 -10.91 4.93
C ALA A 138 -11.62 -10.81 3.62
N GLU A 139 -12.77 -11.48 3.54
CA GLU A 139 -13.68 -11.43 2.39
C GLU A 139 -14.27 -10.03 2.16
N GLU A 140 -14.56 -9.27 3.23
CA GLU A 140 -15.08 -7.90 3.14
C GLU A 140 -14.12 -6.92 2.45
N VAL A 141 -12.83 -7.24 2.37
CA VAL A 141 -11.78 -6.42 1.71
C VAL A 141 -11.94 -6.44 0.19
N PHE A 142 -12.49 -7.52 -0.36
CA PHE A 142 -12.65 -7.75 -1.79
C PHE A 142 -14.10 -7.58 -2.25
N TYR A 143 -14.29 -7.33 -3.53
CA TYR A 143 -15.61 -7.41 -4.17
C TYR A 143 -16.02 -8.88 -4.37
N ASP A 144 -15.10 -9.72 -4.88
CA ASP A 144 -15.28 -11.17 -4.94
C ASP A 144 -14.69 -11.82 -3.68
N PRO A 145 -15.52 -12.38 -2.78
CA PRO A 145 -15.06 -13.03 -1.56
C PRO A 145 -14.05 -14.17 -1.80
N LYS A 146 -14.10 -14.80 -2.99
CA LYS A 146 -13.20 -15.92 -3.34
C LYS A 146 -11.73 -15.52 -3.43
N VAL A 147 -11.43 -14.23 -3.59
CA VAL A 147 -10.05 -13.71 -3.57
C VAL A 147 -9.40 -13.87 -2.20
N ALA A 148 -10.22 -13.94 -1.13
CA ALA A 148 -9.73 -14.26 0.22
C ALA A 148 -9.46 -15.77 0.36
N THR A 149 -8.30 -16.21 -0.15
CA THR A 149 -7.88 -17.61 -0.10
C THR A 149 -7.66 -18.12 1.32
N ASP A 150 -7.61 -19.45 1.48
CA ASP A 150 -7.35 -20.07 2.79
C ASP A 150 -5.99 -19.64 3.35
N GLU A 151 -4.97 -19.52 2.50
CA GLU A 151 -3.63 -19.04 2.89
C GLU A 151 -3.63 -17.62 3.41
N LEU A 152 -4.43 -16.72 2.80
CA LEU A 152 -4.60 -15.35 3.29
C LEU A 152 -5.28 -15.35 4.65
N VAL A 153 -6.36 -16.12 4.80
CA VAL A 153 -7.10 -16.23 6.07
C VAL A 153 -6.20 -16.81 7.16
N ASP A 154 -5.41 -17.84 6.87
CA ASP A 154 -4.48 -18.45 7.82
C ASP A 154 -3.40 -17.47 8.27
N ARG A 155 -2.82 -16.72 7.34
CA ARG A 155 -1.86 -15.65 7.65
C ARG A 155 -2.45 -14.59 8.57
N ILE A 156 -3.68 -14.12 8.29
CA ILE A 156 -4.35 -13.13 9.13
C ILE A 156 -4.69 -13.73 10.50
N PHE A 157 -5.11 -14.99 10.55
CA PHE A 157 -5.41 -15.71 11.79
C PHE A 157 -4.17 -15.84 12.68
N GLU A 158 -3.01 -16.17 12.13
CA GLU A 158 -1.74 -16.21 12.87
C GLU A 158 -1.38 -14.84 13.46
N ILE A 159 -1.49 -13.76 12.66
CA ILE A 159 -1.25 -12.38 13.11
C ILE A 159 -2.21 -12.03 14.25
N ALA A 160 -3.51 -12.32 14.11
CA ALA A 160 -4.55 -12.02 15.10
C ALA A 160 -4.38 -12.80 16.40
N ASN A 161 -3.79 -13.99 16.37
CA ASN A 161 -3.53 -14.80 17.56
C ASN A 161 -2.18 -14.52 18.23
N ASN A 162 -1.29 -13.78 17.60
CA ASN A 162 -0.03 -13.35 18.19
C ASN A 162 -0.20 -12.01 18.92
N ARG A 163 -0.03 -12.01 20.26
CA ARG A 163 -0.23 -10.80 21.11
C ARG A 163 0.64 -9.62 20.66
N ILE A 164 1.90 -9.87 20.31
CA ILE A 164 2.83 -8.80 19.89
C ILE A 164 2.42 -8.25 18.55
N SER A 165 2.03 -9.09 17.61
CA SER A 165 1.52 -8.68 16.30
C SER A 165 0.26 -7.84 16.41
N VAL A 166 -0.69 -8.22 17.26
CA VAL A 166 -1.90 -7.43 17.54
C VAL A 166 -1.57 -6.06 18.14
N LEU A 167 -0.63 -5.98 19.10
CA LEU A 167 -0.23 -4.69 19.66
C LEU A 167 0.41 -3.78 18.62
N LYS A 168 1.21 -4.33 17.69
CA LYS A 168 1.78 -3.58 16.59
C LYS A 168 0.71 -3.13 15.58
N LEU A 169 -0.19 -4.03 15.21
CA LEU A 169 -1.34 -3.73 14.34
C LEU A 169 -2.11 -2.51 14.85
N LEU A 170 -2.48 -2.54 16.14
CA LEU A 170 -3.16 -1.43 16.81
C LEU A 170 -2.31 -0.17 16.88
N GLY A 171 -1.01 -0.33 17.09
CA GLY A 171 -0.08 0.79 17.11
C GLY A 171 -0.02 1.51 15.75
N TYR A 172 0.08 0.77 14.65
CA TYR A 172 0.05 1.34 13.31
C TYR A 172 -1.30 1.98 12.97
N ALA A 173 -2.41 1.29 13.27
CA ALA A 173 -3.76 1.84 13.03
C ALA A 173 -3.97 3.16 13.81
N LYS A 174 -3.62 3.19 15.10
CA LYS A 174 -3.68 4.42 15.91
C LYS A 174 -2.74 5.52 15.39
N SER A 175 -1.57 5.13 14.88
CA SER A 175 -0.63 6.08 14.28
C SER A 175 -1.20 6.68 13.00
N ALA A 176 -1.81 5.88 12.13
CA ALA A 176 -2.46 6.35 10.90
C ALA A 176 -3.58 7.35 11.22
N ILE A 177 -4.48 7.02 12.17
CA ILE A 177 -5.56 7.92 12.62
C ILE A 177 -5.02 9.27 13.11
N ARG A 178 -3.92 9.26 13.89
CA ARG A 178 -3.33 10.50 14.44
C ARG A 178 -2.60 11.32 13.40
N HIS A 179 -2.13 10.70 12.35
CA HIS A 179 -1.35 11.32 11.28
C HIS A 179 -2.23 11.59 10.05
N ASN A 180 -3.34 12.31 10.25
CA ASN A 180 -4.19 12.73 9.14
C ASN A 180 -3.46 13.77 8.29
N MET A 181 -3.46 13.59 6.96
CA MET A 181 -2.69 14.40 6.03
C MET A 181 -3.53 15.44 5.26
N ALA A 182 -4.78 15.68 5.64
CA ALA A 182 -5.67 16.61 4.94
C ALA A 182 -5.04 18.00 4.73
N ASN A 183 -4.27 18.49 5.70
CA ASN A 183 -3.58 19.77 5.62
C ASN A 183 -2.27 19.75 4.81
N ASP A 184 -1.69 18.57 4.61
CA ASP A 184 -0.40 18.39 3.93
C ASP A 184 -0.59 18.09 2.44
N ILE A 185 -1.59 17.28 2.09
CA ILE A 185 -1.86 16.81 0.72
C ILE A 185 -1.97 17.94 -0.31
N PRO A 186 -2.60 19.11 -0.02
CA PRO A 186 -2.65 20.21 -0.99
C PRO A 186 -1.28 20.81 -1.35
N ASN A 187 -0.26 20.53 -0.57
CA ASN A 187 1.10 21.01 -0.79
C ASN A 187 1.99 20.02 -1.57
N LEU A 188 1.54 18.80 -1.77
CA LEU A 188 2.24 17.80 -2.55
C LEU A 188 2.18 18.15 -4.04
N LYS A 189 3.33 18.16 -4.72
CA LYS A 189 3.45 18.59 -6.13
C LYS A 189 3.66 17.43 -7.09
N GLN A 190 3.90 16.23 -6.57
CA GLN A 190 4.11 15.04 -7.38
C GLN A 190 2.86 14.73 -8.21
N GLN A 191 3.07 14.32 -9.46
CA GLN A 191 2.02 13.73 -10.27
C GLN A 191 1.48 12.49 -9.56
N THR A 192 0.17 12.35 -9.47
CA THR A 192 -0.45 11.28 -8.69
C THR A 192 -1.57 10.61 -9.48
N CYS A 193 -1.47 9.29 -9.63
CA CYS A 193 -2.54 8.45 -10.14
C CYS A 193 -3.31 7.83 -8.97
N LEU A 194 -4.59 8.08 -8.88
CA LEU A 194 -5.50 7.41 -7.97
C LEU A 194 -6.18 6.27 -8.73
N ILE A 195 -6.02 5.03 -8.25
CA ILE A 195 -6.68 3.85 -8.82
C ILE A 195 -7.50 3.21 -7.71
N TRP A 196 -8.82 3.22 -7.85
CA TRP A 196 -9.68 2.81 -6.75
C TRP A 196 -10.75 1.80 -7.15
N GLY A 197 -11.02 0.85 -6.26
CA GLY A 197 -12.14 -0.06 -6.41
C GLY A 197 -13.48 0.66 -6.19
N ALA A 198 -14.39 0.55 -7.16
CA ALA A 198 -15.70 1.20 -7.05
C ALA A 198 -16.59 0.65 -5.91
N ASN A 199 -16.20 -0.48 -5.32
CA ASN A 199 -16.88 -1.16 -4.23
C ASN A 199 -16.00 -1.29 -2.97
N ASP A 200 -14.96 -0.46 -2.84
CA ASP A 200 -14.10 -0.46 -1.66
C ASP A 200 -14.90 -0.10 -0.40
N LYS A 201 -14.93 -1.03 0.57
CA LYS A 201 -15.62 -0.87 1.87
C LYS A 201 -14.67 -0.42 2.98
N VAL A 202 -13.35 -0.50 2.77
CA VAL A 202 -12.34 -0.12 3.75
C VAL A 202 -12.03 1.38 3.66
N THR A 203 -11.73 1.84 2.45
CA THR A 203 -11.63 3.27 2.11
C THR A 203 -12.64 3.58 1.00
N PRO A 204 -13.88 3.94 1.37
CA PRO A 204 -15.00 4.07 0.44
C PRO A 204 -14.74 5.08 -0.69
N PRO A 205 -15.46 4.98 -1.83
CA PRO A 205 -15.24 5.80 -3.03
C PRO A 205 -15.13 7.30 -2.77
N HIS A 206 -15.91 7.86 -1.84
CA HIS A 206 -15.84 9.28 -1.49
C HIS A 206 -14.45 9.71 -0.96
N VAL A 207 -13.68 8.77 -0.41
CA VAL A 207 -12.29 9.05 0.04
C VAL A 207 -11.38 9.29 -1.15
N ALA A 208 -11.54 8.52 -2.24
CA ALA A 208 -10.80 8.75 -3.48
C ALA A 208 -11.13 10.10 -4.11
N GLU A 209 -12.41 10.48 -4.08
CA GLU A 209 -12.88 11.79 -4.56
C GLU A 209 -12.28 12.94 -3.72
N GLU A 210 -12.17 12.74 -2.41
CA GLU A 210 -11.54 13.73 -1.52
C GLU A 210 -10.02 13.82 -1.76
N PHE A 211 -9.33 12.70 -1.95
CA PHE A 211 -7.93 12.70 -2.39
C PHE A 211 -7.75 13.47 -3.70
N HIS A 212 -8.58 13.20 -4.70
CA HIS A 212 -8.53 13.87 -6.00
C HIS A 212 -8.79 15.38 -5.89
N LYS A 213 -9.68 15.77 -5.01
CA LYS A 213 -9.97 17.20 -4.73
C LYS A 213 -8.79 17.91 -4.06
N LEU A 214 -8.07 17.22 -3.17
CA LEU A 214 -7.00 17.82 -2.37
C LEU A 214 -5.64 17.78 -3.08
N LEU A 215 -5.35 16.74 -3.87
CA LEU A 215 -4.10 16.60 -4.62
C LEU A 215 -4.13 17.47 -5.88
N PRO A 216 -3.26 18.47 -6.00
CA PRO A 216 -3.33 19.44 -7.11
C PRO A 216 -3.03 18.86 -8.49
N ASN A 217 -2.26 17.76 -8.54
CA ASN A 217 -1.80 17.11 -9.76
C ASN A 217 -2.22 15.64 -9.75
N SER A 218 -3.51 15.35 -9.73
CA SER A 218 -3.99 13.98 -9.65
C SER A 218 -4.98 13.61 -10.75
N GLU A 219 -4.98 12.34 -11.11
CA GLU A 219 -5.96 11.70 -11.97
C GLU A 219 -6.66 10.59 -11.18
N LEU A 220 -7.98 10.44 -11.34
CA LEU A 220 -8.77 9.43 -10.64
C LEU A 220 -9.32 8.39 -11.63
N ASN A 221 -8.96 7.14 -11.39
CA ASN A 221 -9.33 5.98 -12.18
C ASN A 221 -10.12 4.97 -11.33
N TRP A 222 -11.25 4.49 -11.85
CA TRP A 222 -12.11 3.54 -11.17
C TRP A 222 -12.01 2.15 -11.78
N ILE A 223 -11.87 1.13 -10.92
CA ILE A 223 -12.04 -0.27 -11.33
C ILE A 223 -13.39 -0.76 -10.82
N LYS A 224 -14.28 -1.15 -11.75
CA LYS A 224 -15.62 -1.67 -11.44
C LYS A 224 -15.52 -3.07 -10.86
N LYS A 225 -16.51 -3.45 -10.00
CA LYS A 225 -16.56 -4.76 -9.33
C LYS A 225 -15.25 -5.08 -8.62
N CYS A 226 -14.72 -4.13 -7.88
CA CYS A 226 -13.43 -4.18 -7.24
C CYS A 226 -13.54 -3.61 -5.82
N GLY A 227 -12.94 -4.28 -4.86
CA GLY A 227 -12.82 -3.86 -3.47
C GLY A 227 -11.55 -3.04 -3.20
N HIS A 228 -10.97 -3.23 -2.02
CA HIS A 228 -9.88 -2.43 -1.48
C HIS A 228 -8.50 -2.72 -2.08
N ALA A 229 -8.26 -3.95 -2.53
CA ALA A 229 -6.96 -4.36 -3.07
C ALA A 229 -7.03 -4.51 -4.60
N ALA A 230 -7.19 -3.40 -5.30
CA ALA A 230 -7.42 -3.35 -6.74
C ALA A 230 -6.31 -4.03 -7.56
N MET A 231 -5.05 -3.88 -7.13
CA MET A 231 -3.88 -4.51 -7.76
C MET A 231 -3.87 -6.04 -7.61
N TRP A 232 -4.58 -6.56 -6.62
CA TRP A 232 -4.70 -7.99 -6.36
C TRP A 232 -5.95 -8.59 -7.03
N GLU A 233 -7.09 -7.90 -6.90
CA GLU A 233 -8.37 -8.37 -7.41
C GLU A 233 -8.47 -8.27 -8.94
N HIS A 234 -7.84 -7.23 -9.51
CA HIS A 234 -7.84 -6.94 -10.95
C HIS A 234 -6.42 -6.55 -11.45
N PRO A 235 -5.43 -7.46 -11.39
CA PRO A 235 -4.02 -7.13 -11.68
C PRO A 235 -3.81 -6.57 -13.08
N LYS A 236 -4.46 -7.15 -14.11
CA LYS A 236 -4.28 -6.69 -15.49
C LYS A 236 -4.88 -5.29 -15.74
N PRO A 237 -6.16 -5.00 -15.44
CA PRO A 237 -6.71 -3.64 -15.58
C PRO A 237 -5.95 -2.62 -14.75
N PHE A 238 -5.50 -2.98 -13.55
CA PHE A 238 -4.69 -2.11 -12.70
C PHE A 238 -3.36 -1.76 -13.39
N SER A 239 -2.64 -2.76 -13.89
CA SER A 239 -1.36 -2.58 -14.58
C SER A 239 -1.49 -1.78 -15.87
N GLU A 240 -2.56 -1.97 -16.63
CA GLU A 240 -2.84 -1.18 -17.85
C GLU A 240 -2.98 0.32 -17.53
N ILE A 241 -3.66 0.67 -16.43
CA ILE A 241 -3.77 2.06 -15.97
C ILE A 241 -2.40 2.58 -15.54
N VAL A 242 -1.64 1.80 -14.75
CA VAL A 242 -0.29 2.16 -14.29
C VAL A 242 0.63 2.42 -15.47
N LEU A 243 0.76 1.49 -16.40
CA LEU A 243 1.65 1.60 -17.56
C LEU A 243 1.28 2.77 -18.47
N LYS A 244 -0.02 2.98 -18.69
CA LYS A 244 -0.50 4.14 -19.46
C LYS A 244 -0.10 5.44 -18.78
N TRP A 245 -0.36 5.56 -17.47
CA TRP A 245 -0.07 6.77 -16.71
C TRP A 245 1.44 7.07 -16.68
N LEU A 246 2.30 6.07 -16.48
CA LEU A 246 3.76 6.24 -16.51
C LEU A 246 4.23 6.78 -17.86
N LYS A 247 3.72 6.22 -18.99
CA LYS A 247 4.04 6.68 -20.34
C LYS A 247 3.55 8.11 -20.62
N ASP A 248 2.34 8.45 -20.19
CA ASP A 248 1.76 9.77 -20.39
C ASP A 248 2.55 10.87 -19.62
N HIS A 249 3.24 10.50 -18.54
CA HIS A 249 4.07 11.41 -17.74
C HIS A 249 5.57 11.32 -18.04
N ASN A 250 5.98 10.58 -19.08
CA ASN A 250 7.38 10.37 -19.48
C ASN A 250 8.28 9.81 -18.36
N ILE A 251 7.76 8.90 -17.58
CA ILE A 251 8.45 8.19 -16.52
C ILE A 251 8.92 6.81 -17.00
#